data_5567e980b7857b4609a0ef98eb44ccfb
#
_entry.id   5567e980b7857b4609a0ef98eb44ccfb
#
_cell.length_a   1.000
_cell.length_b   1.000
_cell.length_c   1.000
_cell.angle_alpha   90.00
_cell.angle_beta   90.00
_cell.angle_gamma   90.00
#
_symmetry.space_group_name_H-M   'P 1'
#
loop_
_entity.id
_entity.type
_entity.pdbx_description
1 polymer ?
#
loop_
_entity_poly.entity_id
_entity_poly.type
_entity_poly.pdbx_seq_one_letter_code
_entity_poly.pdbx_strand_id
1 'polypeptide(L)'
;RKQLIPFGLYEVRGFISANLAAETGFDQEDLRILFEAIHNMYEHDHSASKGEMSVVSPLILFRHVGTDTDERQRIRQAKLGCAPAHKLFELVKVAKKPGVEVPRSYRDYDAAIDLKHIPEGVEVGFQTYAGIAWGKLPEDENWFHEA
;
A
#
# COMPACT_ATOMS: atom_id res chain seq x y z
N ARG A 1 -28.48 21.44 -8.83
CA ARG A 1 -27.10 21.90 -8.51
C ARG A 1 -26.28 20.66 -8.19
N LYS A 2 -25.26 20.33 -9.00
CA LYS A 2 -24.26 19.30 -8.63
C LYS A 2 -23.36 19.89 -7.54
N GLN A 3 -23.24 19.18 -6.42
CA GLN A 3 -22.23 19.47 -5.41
C GLN A 3 -20.98 18.65 -5.78
N LEU A 4 -19.84 19.30 -5.88
CA LEU A 4 -18.57 18.68 -6.18
C LEU A 4 -17.63 18.86 -5.00
N ILE A 5 -16.91 17.79 -4.65
CA ILE A 5 -15.77 17.85 -3.73
C ILE A 5 -14.57 18.26 -4.59
N PRO A 6 -13.95 19.42 -4.34
CA PRO A 6 -12.88 19.93 -5.20
C PRO A 6 -11.58 19.10 -5.11
N PHE A 7 -11.36 18.42 -3.99
CA PHE A 7 -10.23 17.54 -3.77
C PHE A 7 -10.56 16.51 -2.68
N GLY A 8 -10.05 15.29 -2.81
CA GLY A 8 -10.11 14.25 -1.79
C GLY A 8 -8.91 13.32 -1.92
N LEU A 9 -8.21 13.08 -0.82
CA LEU A 9 -7.21 12.02 -0.71
C LEU A 9 -7.86 10.80 -0.09
N TYR A 10 -7.74 9.66 -0.75
CA TYR A 10 -8.35 8.40 -0.33
C TYR A 10 -7.26 7.40 0.04
N GLU A 11 -7.45 6.72 1.15
CA GLU A 11 -6.64 5.57 1.55
C GLU A 11 -7.42 4.29 1.27
N VAL A 12 -6.79 3.35 0.59
CA VAL A 12 -7.34 2.03 0.30
C VAL A 12 -6.50 0.98 1.01
N ARG A 13 -7.15 0.06 1.71
CA ARG A 13 -6.51 -1.07 2.39
C ARG A 13 -7.03 -2.38 1.81
N GLY A 14 -6.13 -3.30 1.54
CA GLY A 14 -6.46 -4.59 0.95
C GLY A 14 -5.75 -5.75 1.67
N PHE A 15 -6.25 -6.94 1.44
CA PHE A 15 -5.71 -8.18 2.01
C PHE A 15 -5.60 -9.23 0.93
N ILE A 16 -4.50 -9.98 0.96
CA ILE A 16 -4.27 -11.13 0.10
C ILE A 16 -3.99 -12.32 1.02
N SER A 17 -4.84 -13.34 0.93
CA SER A 17 -4.70 -14.57 1.71
C SER A 17 -3.91 -15.61 0.94
N ALA A 18 -2.76 -16.02 1.47
CA ALA A 18 -1.97 -17.10 0.89
C ALA A 18 -2.72 -18.45 0.86
N ASN A 19 -3.63 -18.69 1.81
CA ASN A 19 -4.43 -19.91 1.82
C ASN A 19 -5.45 -19.92 0.68
N LEU A 20 -6.18 -18.81 0.48
CA LEU A 20 -7.12 -18.69 -0.63
C LEU A 20 -6.41 -18.65 -1.99
N ALA A 21 -5.26 -18.02 -2.07
CA ALA A 21 -4.42 -18.03 -3.27
C ALA A 21 -4.03 -19.46 -3.67
N ALA A 22 -3.63 -20.29 -2.70
CA ALA A 22 -3.30 -21.70 -2.95
C ALA A 22 -4.49 -22.52 -3.47
N GLU A 23 -5.72 -22.22 -3.01
CA GLU A 23 -6.94 -22.89 -3.47
C GLU A 23 -7.35 -22.48 -4.89
N THR A 24 -7.10 -21.23 -5.26
CA THR A 24 -7.49 -20.66 -6.56
C THR A 24 -6.40 -20.80 -7.63
N GLY A 25 -5.19 -21.20 -7.24
CA GLY A 25 -4.02 -21.21 -8.12
C GLY A 25 -3.44 -19.82 -8.38
N PHE A 26 -3.83 -18.81 -7.60
CA PHE A 26 -3.27 -17.46 -7.67
C PHE A 26 -1.81 -17.48 -7.23
N ASP A 27 -0.91 -17.06 -8.11
CA ASP A 27 0.53 -17.14 -7.91
C ASP A 27 1.22 -15.76 -7.82
N GLN A 28 2.56 -15.77 -7.84
CA GLN A 28 3.35 -14.53 -7.76
C GLN A 28 3.25 -13.67 -9.01
N GLU A 29 3.03 -14.26 -10.18
CA GLU A 29 2.84 -13.51 -11.41
C GLU A 29 1.47 -12.81 -11.42
N ASP A 30 0.43 -13.49 -10.96
CA ASP A 30 -0.89 -12.89 -10.76
C ASP A 30 -0.82 -11.71 -9.76
N LEU A 31 -0.05 -11.87 -8.70
CA LEU A 31 0.16 -10.82 -7.70
C LEU A 31 0.87 -9.59 -8.31
N ARG A 32 1.89 -9.83 -9.15
CA ARG A 32 2.60 -8.77 -9.88
C ARG A 32 1.64 -8.00 -10.79
N ILE A 33 0.83 -8.72 -11.57
CA ILE A 33 -0.16 -8.14 -12.48
C ILE A 33 -1.21 -7.35 -11.70
N LEU A 34 -1.69 -7.88 -10.57
CA LEU A 34 -2.64 -7.18 -9.71
C LEU A 34 -2.09 -5.84 -9.21
N PHE A 35 -0.86 -5.82 -8.71
CA PHE A 35 -0.27 -4.58 -8.21
C PHE A 35 0.02 -3.57 -9.33
N GLU A 36 0.43 -4.04 -10.51
CA GLU A 36 0.60 -3.21 -11.68
C GLU A 36 -0.75 -2.60 -12.13
N ALA A 37 -1.80 -3.41 -12.14
CA ALA A 37 -3.15 -2.95 -12.46
C ALA A 37 -3.67 -1.89 -11.46
N ILE A 38 -3.45 -2.10 -10.14
CA ILE A 38 -3.84 -1.11 -9.12
C ILE A 38 -3.06 0.20 -9.30
N HIS A 39 -1.77 0.11 -9.60
CA HIS A 39 -0.93 1.29 -9.78
C HIS A 39 -1.35 2.15 -10.97
N ASN A 40 -1.81 1.51 -12.05
CA ASN A 40 -2.20 2.16 -13.30
C ASN A 40 -3.73 2.30 -13.50
N MET A 41 -4.55 1.96 -12.51
CA MET A 41 -5.99 1.81 -12.69
C MET A 41 -6.72 3.09 -13.14
N TYR A 42 -6.15 4.26 -12.89
CA TYR A 42 -6.74 5.54 -13.26
C TYR A 42 -6.21 6.13 -14.58
N GLU A 43 -5.19 5.53 -15.20
CA GLU A 43 -4.61 6.02 -16.46
C GLU A 43 -5.65 6.08 -17.59
N HIS A 44 -6.62 5.17 -17.56
CA HIS A 44 -7.65 5.03 -18.59
C HIS A 44 -9.09 5.18 -18.07
N ASP A 45 -9.30 5.28 -16.75
CA ASP A 45 -10.63 5.41 -16.13
C ASP A 45 -11.00 6.87 -15.91
N HIS A 46 -11.35 7.55 -17.00
CA HIS A 46 -11.84 8.91 -16.95
C HIS A 46 -13.36 8.96 -16.98
N SER A 47 -13.99 9.70 -16.07
CA SER A 47 -15.43 9.94 -16.11
C SER A 47 -15.76 11.38 -15.76
N ALA A 48 -16.82 11.90 -16.39
CA ALA A 48 -17.29 13.27 -16.16
C ALA A 48 -17.70 13.58 -14.71
N SER A 49 -17.93 12.55 -13.88
CA SER A 49 -18.34 12.70 -12.48
C SER A 49 -17.20 12.51 -11.48
N LYS A 50 -16.11 11.84 -11.88
CA LYS A 50 -14.97 11.55 -10.99
C LYS A 50 -13.85 12.60 -11.11
N GLY A 51 -13.84 13.42 -12.17
CA GLY A 51 -12.72 14.31 -12.45
C GLY A 51 -11.42 13.55 -12.74
N GLU A 52 -10.28 14.19 -12.53
CA GLU A 52 -8.97 13.53 -12.57
C GLU A 52 -8.74 12.75 -11.28
N MET A 53 -8.37 11.48 -11.42
CA MET A 53 -7.92 10.63 -10.32
C MET A 53 -6.55 10.06 -10.68
N SER A 54 -5.68 9.91 -9.68
CA SER A 54 -4.36 9.32 -9.84
C SER A 54 -3.94 8.56 -8.59
N VAL A 55 -3.06 7.60 -8.75
CA VAL A 55 -2.38 6.93 -7.64
C VAL A 55 -1.17 7.76 -7.28
N VAL A 56 -1.19 8.43 -6.14
CA VAL A 56 -0.18 9.45 -5.74
C VAL A 56 0.88 8.91 -4.78
N SER A 57 0.83 7.63 -4.43
CA SER A 57 1.86 7.00 -3.61
C SER A 57 2.21 5.60 -4.13
N PRO A 58 3.40 5.07 -3.82
CA PRO A 58 3.67 3.65 -4.02
C PRO A 58 2.68 2.82 -3.21
N LEU A 59 2.38 1.60 -3.66
CA LEU A 59 1.65 0.65 -2.83
C LEU A 59 2.57 0.18 -1.71
N ILE A 60 2.10 0.30 -0.47
CA ILE A 60 2.84 -0.16 0.71
C ILE A 60 2.38 -1.58 1.02
N LEU A 61 3.32 -2.51 0.99
CA LEU A 61 3.08 -3.93 1.11
C LEU A 61 3.67 -4.47 2.40
N PHE A 62 2.87 -5.19 3.17
CA PHE A 62 3.34 -5.95 4.32
C PHE A 62 3.20 -7.43 4.00
N ARG A 63 4.31 -8.17 4.03
CA ARG A 63 4.27 -9.62 3.87
C ARG A 63 4.73 -10.34 5.13
N HIS A 64 4.03 -11.41 5.47
CA HIS A 64 4.40 -12.29 6.57
C HIS A 64 5.41 -13.32 6.05
N VAL A 65 6.59 -13.37 6.66
CA VAL A 65 7.68 -14.27 6.26
C VAL A 65 8.02 -15.30 7.33
N GLY A 66 7.53 -15.11 8.56
CA GLY A 66 7.82 -15.97 9.70
C GLY A 66 9.21 -15.73 10.29
N THR A 67 9.45 -16.28 11.47
CA THR A 67 10.68 -16.11 12.25
C THR A 67 11.38 -17.43 12.58
N ASP A 68 10.68 -18.59 12.41
CA ASP A 68 11.18 -19.87 12.82
C ASP A 68 12.38 -20.32 11.96
N THR A 69 13.34 -20.98 12.57
CA THR A 69 14.49 -21.58 11.88
C THR A 69 14.12 -22.83 11.10
N ASP A 70 13.11 -23.59 11.56
CA ASP A 70 12.52 -24.69 10.79
C ASP A 70 11.65 -24.13 9.66
N GLU A 71 11.96 -24.53 8.44
CA GLU A 71 11.29 -24.02 7.24
C GLU A 71 9.78 -24.29 7.22
N ARG A 72 9.35 -25.46 7.67
CA ARG A 72 7.92 -25.82 7.70
C ARG A 72 7.15 -24.94 8.70
N GLN A 73 7.74 -24.71 9.86
CA GLN A 73 7.13 -23.83 10.88
C GLN A 73 7.12 -22.38 10.41
N ARG A 74 8.19 -21.92 9.78
CA ARG A 74 8.27 -20.56 9.20
C ARG A 74 7.20 -20.33 8.14
N ILE A 75 7.02 -21.27 7.20
CA ILE A 75 5.96 -21.20 6.18
C ILE A 75 4.57 -21.19 6.83
N ARG A 76 4.36 -21.99 7.88
CA ARG A 76 3.11 -22.01 8.63
C ARG A 76 2.84 -20.67 9.31
N GLN A 77 3.83 -20.06 9.95
CA GLN A 77 3.74 -18.73 10.55
C GLN A 77 3.39 -17.67 9.50
N ALA A 78 4.06 -17.70 8.36
CA ALA A 78 3.78 -16.78 7.26
C ALA A 78 2.33 -16.88 6.76
N LYS A 79 1.80 -18.09 6.61
CA LYS A 79 0.41 -18.33 6.17
C LYS A 79 -0.64 -17.92 7.21
N LEU A 80 -0.35 -18.09 8.49
CA LEU A 80 -1.24 -17.69 9.58
C LEU A 80 -1.19 -16.19 9.89
N GLY A 81 -0.11 -15.54 9.49
CA GLY A 81 0.18 -14.15 9.80
C GLY A 81 0.99 -13.97 11.10
N CYS A 82 2.04 -13.17 11.03
CA CYS A 82 2.94 -12.88 12.16
C CYS A 82 2.47 -11.69 13.02
N ALA A 83 1.55 -10.89 12.50
CA ALA A 83 0.97 -9.75 13.20
C ALA A 83 -0.46 -9.46 12.73
N PRO A 84 -1.31 -8.89 13.58
CA PRO A 84 -2.65 -8.45 13.18
C PRO A 84 -2.59 -7.32 12.15
N ALA A 85 -3.39 -7.40 11.11
CA ALA A 85 -3.35 -6.45 9.99
C ALA A 85 -3.61 -4.99 10.42
N HIS A 86 -4.51 -4.76 11.40
CA HIS A 86 -4.77 -3.40 11.89
C HIS A 86 -3.52 -2.76 12.50
N LYS A 87 -2.66 -3.56 13.16
CA LYS A 87 -1.38 -3.07 13.71
C LYS A 87 -0.40 -2.68 12.62
N LEU A 88 -0.40 -3.39 11.50
CA LEU A 88 0.44 -3.06 10.35
C LEU A 88 -0.05 -1.77 9.68
N PHE A 89 -1.36 -1.58 9.53
CA PHE A 89 -1.92 -0.34 8.97
C PHE A 89 -1.68 0.87 9.87
N GLU A 90 -1.63 0.70 11.20
CA GLU A 90 -1.29 1.78 12.15
C GLU A 90 0.14 2.31 11.98
N LEU A 91 1.04 1.54 11.35
CA LEU A 91 2.40 1.97 11.06
C LEU A 91 2.45 3.04 9.94
N VAL A 92 1.45 3.08 9.08
CA VAL A 92 1.33 4.07 8.01
C VAL A 92 0.44 5.21 8.49
N LYS A 93 0.97 6.43 8.46
CA LYS A 93 0.25 7.63 8.90
C LYS A 93 0.20 8.64 7.78
N VAL A 94 -0.99 9.12 7.49
CA VAL A 94 -1.23 10.22 6.56
C VAL A 94 -1.97 11.32 7.31
N ALA A 95 -1.43 12.51 7.33
CA ALA A 95 -2.01 13.66 8.05
C ALA A 95 -1.89 14.93 7.21
N LYS A 96 -2.84 15.85 7.39
CA LYS A 96 -2.72 17.19 6.82
C LYS A 96 -1.51 17.91 7.40
N LYS A 97 -0.79 18.63 6.56
CA LYS A 97 0.31 19.50 7.02
C LYS A 97 -0.21 20.57 7.99
N PRO A 98 0.62 20.98 8.96
CA PRO A 98 0.27 22.07 9.88
C PRO A 98 -0.13 23.35 9.11
N GLY A 99 -1.22 23.99 9.54
CA GLY A 99 -1.71 25.22 8.90
C GLY A 99 -2.60 25.03 7.67
N VAL A 100 -2.80 23.81 7.20
CA VAL A 100 -3.72 23.50 6.09
C VAL A 100 -5.11 23.25 6.64
N GLU A 101 -6.04 24.21 6.46
CA GLU A 101 -7.44 24.02 6.86
C GLU A 101 -8.19 23.17 5.83
N VAL A 102 -8.13 23.56 4.56
CA VAL A 102 -8.82 22.90 3.44
C VAL A 102 -7.80 22.47 2.39
N PRO A 103 -7.44 21.19 2.35
CA PRO A 103 -6.47 20.70 1.38
C PRO A 103 -7.01 20.79 -0.05
N ARG A 104 -6.12 21.08 -0.99
CA ARG A 104 -6.40 21.21 -2.42
C ARG A 104 -5.52 20.30 -3.29
N SER A 105 -4.51 19.69 -2.67
CA SER A 105 -3.55 18.81 -3.32
C SER A 105 -3.11 17.71 -2.35
N TYR A 106 -2.63 16.59 -2.88
CA TYR A 106 -1.95 15.58 -2.07
C TYR A 106 -0.70 16.15 -1.37
N ARG A 107 -0.08 17.19 -1.93
CA ARG A 107 1.07 17.91 -1.35
C ARG A 107 0.75 18.62 -0.03
N ASP A 108 -0.54 18.80 0.28
CA ASP A 108 -1.02 19.34 1.55
C ASP A 108 -1.03 18.33 2.70
N TYR A 109 -0.55 17.10 2.42
CA TYR A 109 -0.45 16.03 3.39
C TYR A 109 1.01 15.59 3.58
N ASP A 110 1.29 15.10 4.78
CA ASP A 110 2.49 14.35 5.11
C ASP A 110 2.13 12.87 5.23
N ALA A 111 2.98 12.02 4.68
CA ALA A 111 2.88 10.58 4.87
C ALA A 111 4.16 10.06 5.53
N ALA A 112 4.01 9.14 6.45
CA ALA A 112 5.12 8.52 7.17
C ALA A 112 4.83 7.04 7.42
N ILE A 113 5.88 6.22 7.49
CA ILE A 113 5.83 4.85 7.96
C ILE A 113 6.80 4.63 9.09
N ASP A 114 6.33 3.97 10.14
CA ASP A 114 7.14 3.61 11.29
C ASP A 114 7.87 2.28 11.04
N LEU A 115 9.01 2.36 10.37
CA LEU A 115 9.83 1.19 10.06
C LEU A 115 10.50 0.57 11.30
N LYS A 116 10.60 1.33 12.40
CA LYS A 116 11.25 0.86 13.63
C LYS A 116 10.40 -0.13 14.41
N HIS A 117 9.08 -0.06 14.25
CA HIS A 117 8.13 -0.90 14.97
C HIS A 117 7.48 -1.97 14.08
N ILE A 118 8.13 -2.32 12.96
CA ILE A 118 7.69 -3.46 12.16
C ILE A 118 7.86 -4.74 12.99
N PRO A 119 6.79 -5.54 13.15
CA PRO A 119 6.84 -6.78 13.92
C PRO A 119 7.81 -7.79 13.32
N GLU A 120 8.41 -8.62 14.16
CA GLU A 120 9.21 -9.76 13.69
C GLU A 120 8.38 -10.68 12.78
N GLY A 121 9.03 -11.20 11.75
CA GLY A 121 8.37 -12.04 10.75
C GLY A 121 7.50 -11.29 9.76
N VAL A 122 7.55 -9.97 9.74
CA VAL A 122 6.92 -9.11 8.74
C VAL A 122 7.97 -8.32 7.98
N GLU A 123 7.85 -8.26 6.68
CA GLU A 123 8.66 -7.41 5.81
C GLU A 123 7.79 -6.34 5.13
N VAL A 124 8.35 -5.17 4.92
CA VAL A 124 7.72 -4.07 4.21
C VAL A 124 8.31 -3.96 2.81
N GLY A 125 7.46 -3.75 1.83
CA GLY A 125 7.84 -3.48 0.45
C GLY A 125 7.03 -2.31 -0.12
N PHE A 126 7.58 -1.73 -1.16
CA PHE A 126 6.99 -0.59 -1.87
C PHE A 126 6.90 -0.93 -3.36
N GLN A 127 5.69 -0.96 -3.90
CA GLN A 127 5.48 -1.11 -5.34
C GLN A 127 5.52 0.25 -6.01
N THR A 128 6.43 0.38 -6.95
CA THR A 128 6.57 1.52 -7.86
C THR A 128 6.49 1.04 -9.30
N TYR A 129 6.62 1.92 -10.27
CA TYR A 129 6.75 1.55 -11.69
C TYR A 129 7.95 0.62 -11.96
N ALA A 130 9.01 0.70 -11.15
CA ALA A 130 10.18 -0.16 -11.26
C ALA A 130 10.01 -1.55 -10.63
N GLY A 131 8.86 -1.83 -10.02
CA GLY A 131 8.56 -3.06 -9.30
C GLY A 131 8.58 -2.90 -7.78
N ILE A 132 8.64 -4.03 -7.06
CA ILE A 132 8.63 -4.04 -5.59
C ILE A 132 10.04 -3.91 -5.04
N ALA A 133 10.27 -2.87 -4.22
CA ALA A 133 11.48 -2.70 -3.43
C ALA A 133 11.20 -3.14 -1.98
N TRP A 134 11.77 -4.26 -1.54
CA TRP A 134 11.62 -4.75 -0.18
C TRP A 134 12.62 -4.09 0.77
N GLY A 135 12.14 -3.64 1.93
CA GLY A 135 12.96 -3.04 2.99
C GLY A 135 13.54 -1.66 2.67
N LYS A 136 13.23 -1.08 1.52
CA LYS A 136 13.73 0.23 1.11
C LYS A 136 12.59 1.21 0.95
N LEU A 137 12.71 2.37 1.60
CA LEU A 137 11.86 3.51 1.31
C LEU A 137 12.20 4.07 -0.08
N PRO A 138 11.22 4.64 -0.80
CA PRO A 138 11.51 5.51 -1.93
C PRO A 138 12.51 6.59 -1.50
N GLU A 139 13.46 6.94 -2.37
CA GLU A 139 14.56 7.87 -2.05
C GLU A 139 14.10 9.31 -1.77
N ASP A 140 12.89 9.66 -2.17
CA ASP A 140 12.30 10.98 -1.89
C ASP A 140 11.63 11.01 -0.52
N GLU A 141 11.91 12.04 0.26
CA GLU A 141 11.32 12.28 1.58
C GLU A 141 9.78 12.40 1.55
N ASN A 142 9.23 12.74 0.40
CA ASN A 142 7.79 12.78 0.17
C ASN A 142 7.37 11.58 -0.69
N TRP A 143 6.63 10.65 -0.09
CA TRP A 143 6.16 9.42 -0.75
C TRP A 143 5.11 9.65 -1.83
N PHE A 144 4.51 10.82 -1.85
CA PHE A 144 3.56 11.19 -2.86
C PHE A 144 4.31 11.62 -4.11
N HIS A 145 4.32 10.78 -5.13
CA HIS A 145 4.83 11.10 -6.45
C HIS A 145 3.68 11.47 -7.37
N GLU A 146 3.93 12.43 -8.24
CA GLU A 146 3.12 12.58 -9.42
C GLU A 146 3.35 11.33 -10.30
N ALA A 147 2.26 10.69 -10.67
CA ALA A 147 2.28 9.64 -11.68
C ALA A 147 2.68 10.22 -13.03
#